data_fb8f2bd5598492b6cfbb089b6674d108
#
_entry.id   fb8f2bd5598492b6cfbb089b6674d108
#
_cell.length_a   1.000
_cell.length_b   1.000
_cell.length_c   1.000
_cell.angle_alpha   90.00
_cell.angle_beta   90.00
_cell.angle_gamma   90.00
#
_symmetry.space_group_name_H-M   'P 1'
#
loop_
_entity.id
_entity.type
_entity.pdbx_description
1 polymer ?
#
loop_
_entity_poly.entity_id
_entity_poly.type
_entity_poly.pdbx_seq_one_letter_code
_entity_poly.pdbx_strand_id
1 'polypeptide(L)'
;MPQGKAFAVLDNDLGQQEAPRGSGGLLVALHLWKHIQQTGIGRFGDVYYLGSMPTPKHDEKQDVLVATHSVIECRFYFSPSTGLLTSMEMYPDLGVDPCEIYFSEYESINGRMLPRHLEIIHGDTVYGELLLKDFEFNSNGGTE
;
A
#
# COMPACT_ATOMS: atom_id res chain seq x y z
N MET A 1 -17.86 7.31 -5.11
CA MET A 1 -17.05 8.41 -4.65
C MET A 1 -15.97 8.76 -5.66
N PRO A 2 -15.85 10.00 -6.00
CA PRO A 2 -14.85 10.40 -6.99
C PRO A 2 -13.48 10.49 -6.34
N GLN A 3 -12.80 9.40 -6.34
CA GLN A 3 -11.53 9.33 -5.66
C GLN A 3 -10.46 10.21 -6.27
N GLY A 4 -10.54 10.41 -7.59
CA GLY A 4 -9.58 11.28 -8.22
C GLY A 4 -9.61 12.69 -7.70
N LYS A 5 -10.79 13.17 -7.35
CA LYS A 5 -10.89 14.51 -6.80
C LYS A 5 -10.22 14.62 -5.43
N ALA A 6 -10.40 13.59 -4.61
CA ALA A 6 -9.78 13.60 -3.30
C ALA A 6 -8.26 13.65 -3.42
N PHE A 7 -7.71 12.88 -4.34
CA PHE A 7 -6.26 12.85 -4.48
C PHE A 7 -5.71 14.10 -5.13
N ALA A 8 -6.49 14.76 -5.97
CA ALA A 8 -6.06 16.02 -6.52
C ALA A 8 -5.91 17.07 -5.41
N VAL A 9 -6.80 17.04 -4.43
CA VAL A 9 -6.68 17.94 -3.30
C VAL A 9 -5.45 17.60 -2.47
N LEU A 10 -5.19 16.30 -2.27
CA LEU A 10 -4.04 15.89 -1.48
C LEU A 10 -2.73 16.37 -2.08
N ASP A 11 -2.65 16.46 -3.38
CA ASP A 11 -1.43 16.92 -4.03
C ASP A 11 -1.05 18.33 -3.63
N ASN A 12 -2.00 19.11 -3.17
CA ASN A 12 -1.77 20.51 -2.86
C ASN A 12 -1.78 20.83 -1.39
N ASP A 13 -1.99 19.84 -0.54
CA ASP A 13 -2.12 20.07 0.89
C ASP A 13 -1.43 18.96 1.65
N LEU A 14 -0.27 19.25 2.21
CA LEU A 14 0.52 18.26 2.93
C LEU A 14 -0.26 17.63 4.08
N GLY A 15 -1.10 18.42 4.73
CA GLY A 15 -1.89 17.89 5.83
C GLY A 15 -2.83 16.79 5.40
N GLN A 16 -3.27 16.82 4.15
CA GLN A 16 -4.17 15.80 3.64
C GLN A 16 -3.43 14.58 3.13
N GLN A 17 -2.13 14.70 2.86
CA GLN A 17 -1.36 13.52 2.48
C GLN A 17 -1.26 12.52 3.61
N GLU A 18 -1.49 12.97 4.84
CA GLU A 18 -1.46 12.10 6.00
C GLU A 18 -2.85 11.70 6.46
N ALA A 19 -3.88 12.01 5.66
CA ALA A 19 -5.25 11.68 6.01
C ALA A 19 -5.53 10.18 5.93
N PRO A 20 -6.43 9.62 6.75
CA PRO A 20 -7.08 10.28 7.87
C PRO A 20 -6.10 10.56 9.00
N ARG A 21 -6.48 11.51 9.85
CA ARG A 21 -5.59 11.89 10.95
C ARG A 21 -5.21 10.68 11.79
N GLY A 22 -3.92 10.53 12.07
CA GLY A 22 -3.43 9.44 12.88
C GLY A 22 -3.08 8.18 12.10
N SER A 23 -3.35 8.14 10.81
CA SER A 23 -3.08 6.96 9.99
C SER A 23 -1.73 7.03 9.28
N GLY A 24 -1.14 8.20 9.20
CA GLY A 24 0.10 8.38 8.45
C GLY A 24 -0.09 8.46 6.95
N GLY A 25 -1.33 8.64 6.49
CA GLY A 25 -1.59 8.79 5.08
C GLY A 25 -2.28 7.59 4.45
N LEU A 26 -3.22 6.99 5.17
CA LEU A 26 -3.89 5.79 4.68
C LEU A 26 -4.55 5.97 3.32
N LEU A 27 -5.18 7.12 3.08
CA LEU A 27 -5.86 7.32 1.81
C LEU A 27 -4.87 7.29 0.65
N VAL A 28 -3.72 7.92 0.80
CA VAL A 28 -2.71 7.90 -0.24
C VAL A 28 -2.12 6.50 -0.38
N ALA A 29 -1.85 5.83 0.74
CA ALA A 29 -1.29 4.49 0.69
C ALA A 29 -2.22 3.52 -0.05
N LEU A 30 -3.52 3.61 0.23
CA LEU A 30 -4.48 2.74 -0.45
C LEU A 30 -4.57 3.06 -1.94
N HIS A 31 -4.46 4.34 -2.28
CA HIS A 31 -4.45 4.72 -3.69
C HIS A 31 -3.24 4.14 -4.40
N LEU A 32 -2.08 4.19 -3.76
CA LEU A 32 -0.86 3.66 -4.36
C LEU A 32 -0.90 2.14 -4.45
N TRP A 33 -1.47 1.49 -3.45
CA TRP A 33 -1.65 0.04 -3.51
C TRP A 33 -2.57 -0.33 -4.68
N LYS A 34 -3.66 0.41 -4.84
CA LYS A 34 -4.55 0.18 -5.98
C LYS A 34 -3.80 0.36 -7.30
N HIS A 35 -2.98 1.39 -7.36
CA HIS A 35 -2.21 1.67 -8.57
C HIS A 35 -1.29 0.49 -8.92
N ILE A 36 -0.60 -0.05 -7.93
CA ILE A 36 0.31 -1.17 -8.18
C ILE A 36 -0.47 -2.42 -8.58
N GLN A 37 -1.67 -2.61 -8.05
CA GLN A 37 -2.51 -3.73 -8.43
C GLN A 37 -2.95 -3.62 -9.90
N GLN A 38 -3.16 -2.42 -10.37
CA GLN A 38 -3.62 -2.20 -11.73
C GLN A 38 -2.52 -2.21 -12.76
N THR A 39 -1.37 -1.62 -12.43
CA THR A 39 -0.31 -1.42 -13.42
C THR A 39 0.92 -2.26 -13.17
N GLY A 40 1.04 -2.86 -12.00
CA GLY A 40 2.23 -3.62 -11.64
C GLY A 40 3.31 -2.73 -11.06
N ILE A 41 4.21 -3.36 -10.31
CA ILE A 41 5.26 -2.62 -9.61
C ILE A 41 6.22 -1.95 -10.60
N GLY A 42 6.45 -2.58 -11.75
CA GLY A 42 7.40 -2.06 -12.71
C GLY A 42 7.01 -0.73 -13.32
N ARG A 43 5.74 -0.37 -13.24
CA ARG A 43 5.26 0.90 -13.79
C ARG A 43 4.89 1.89 -12.72
N PHE A 44 5.23 1.56 -11.47
CA PHE A 44 4.89 2.42 -10.35
C PHE A 44 5.66 3.74 -10.40
N GLY A 45 6.90 3.69 -10.83
CA GLY A 45 7.80 4.82 -10.87
C GLY A 45 9.21 4.29 -10.90
N ASP A 46 10.13 4.95 -10.24
CA ASP A 46 11.47 4.45 -10.11
C ASP A 46 11.48 3.35 -9.04
N VAL A 47 11.85 2.15 -9.44
CA VAL A 47 11.79 0.99 -8.56
C VAL A 47 13.15 0.32 -8.50
N TYR A 48 13.58 -0.04 -7.30
CA TYR A 48 14.80 -0.84 -7.17
C TYR A 48 14.65 -1.85 -6.04
N TYR A 49 15.41 -2.93 -6.14
CA TYR A 49 15.40 -3.99 -5.15
C TYR A 49 16.36 -3.62 -4.02
N LEU A 50 15.84 -3.52 -2.80
CA LEU A 50 16.65 -3.17 -1.65
C LEU A 50 17.38 -4.37 -1.06
N GLY A 51 16.74 -5.53 -1.10
CA GLY A 51 17.32 -6.73 -0.56
C GLY A 51 16.33 -7.55 0.22
N SER A 52 16.85 -8.58 0.88
CA SER A 52 16.05 -9.46 1.72
C SER A 52 16.22 -8.99 3.16
N MET A 53 15.13 -8.68 3.84
CA MET A 53 15.20 -8.04 5.15
C MET A 53 14.24 -8.69 6.14
N PRO A 54 14.66 -8.82 7.41
CA PRO A 54 13.73 -9.31 8.43
C PRO A 54 12.71 -8.24 8.77
N THR A 55 11.52 -8.67 9.15
CA THR A 55 10.47 -7.75 9.60
C THR A 55 9.88 -8.30 10.88
N PRO A 56 9.32 -7.43 11.74
CA PRO A 56 8.80 -7.90 13.02
C PRO A 56 7.64 -8.87 12.94
N LYS A 57 6.87 -8.80 11.86
CA LYS A 57 5.65 -9.60 11.76
C LYS A 57 5.77 -10.84 10.92
N HIS A 58 6.95 -11.13 10.38
CA HIS A 58 7.11 -12.28 9.50
C HIS A 58 8.25 -13.15 9.99
N ASP A 59 8.04 -14.47 9.89
CA ASP A 59 9.07 -15.42 10.30
C ASP A 59 10.21 -15.51 9.30
N GLU A 60 9.92 -15.31 8.03
CA GLU A 60 10.95 -15.34 6.99
C GLU A 60 11.30 -13.93 6.58
N LYS A 61 12.53 -13.75 6.09
CA LYS A 61 12.92 -12.46 5.55
C LYS A 61 12.07 -12.16 4.32
N GLN A 62 11.78 -10.88 4.13
CA GLN A 62 10.96 -10.43 3.02
C GLN A 62 11.83 -9.79 1.96
N ASP A 63 11.43 -9.94 0.71
CA ASP A 63 12.07 -9.22 -0.40
C ASP A 63 11.48 -7.82 -0.45
N VAL A 64 12.35 -6.82 -0.49
CA VAL A 64 11.91 -5.43 -0.38
C VAL A 64 12.20 -4.69 -1.67
N LEU A 65 11.18 -4.11 -2.25
CA LEU A 65 11.30 -3.20 -3.37
C LEU A 65 10.98 -1.80 -2.89
N VAL A 66 11.83 -0.86 -3.29
CA VAL A 66 11.60 0.55 -2.98
C VAL A 66 11.18 1.24 -4.25
N ALA A 67 10.09 1.98 -4.18
CA ALA A 67 9.55 2.66 -5.33
C ALA A 67 9.21 4.09 -4.97
N THR A 68 9.45 5.00 -5.91
CA THR A 68 9.13 6.40 -5.72
C THR A 68 8.10 6.79 -6.76
N HIS A 69 6.99 7.32 -6.29
CA HIS A 69 5.93 7.83 -7.16
C HIS A 69 5.77 9.31 -6.87
N SER A 70 6.14 10.15 -7.82
CA SER A 70 6.31 11.58 -7.59
C SER A 70 7.35 11.78 -6.49
N VAL A 71 6.96 12.37 -5.38
CA VAL A 71 7.88 12.61 -4.28
C VAL A 71 7.65 11.64 -3.12
N ILE A 72 6.73 10.70 -3.30
CA ILE A 72 6.35 9.77 -2.24
C ILE A 72 7.13 8.47 -2.39
N GLU A 73 7.82 8.08 -1.34
CA GLU A 73 8.55 6.82 -1.32
C GLU A 73 7.68 5.74 -0.70
N CYS A 74 7.66 4.58 -1.34
CA CYS A 74 6.99 3.40 -0.82
C CYS A 74 7.96 2.25 -0.75
N ARG A 75 7.80 1.40 0.24
CA ARG A 75 8.53 0.14 0.33
C ARG A 75 7.52 -0.98 0.33
N PHE A 76 7.76 -1.95 -0.53
CA PHE A 76 6.85 -3.09 -0.70
C PHE A 76 7.58 -4.35 -0.28
N TYR A 77 6.98 -5.11 0.61
CA TYR A 77 7.56 -6.31 1.19
C TYR A 77 6.83 -7.53 0.66
N PHE A 78 7.59 -8.42 0.04
CA PHE A 78 7.02 -9.62 -0.57
C PHE A 78 7.57 -10.86 0.10
N SER A 79 6.69 -11.85 0.31
CA SER A 79 7.12 -13.15 0.79
C SER A 79 7.88 -13.88 -0.32
N PRO A 80 9.13 -14.29 -0.08
CA PRO A 80 9.85 -15.03 -1.13
C PRO A 80 9.24 -16.40 -1.40
N SER A 81 8.55 -16.98 -0.42
CA SER A 81 7.97 -18.32 -0.62
C SER A 81 6.67 -18.29 -1.39
N THR A 82 5.88 -17.22 -1.28
CA THR A 82 4.59 -17.14 -1.96
C THR A 82 4.55 -16.13 -3.08
N GLY A 83 5.46 -15.15 -3.05
CA GLY A 83 5.42 -14.05 -4.01
C GLY A 83 4.38 -13.01 -3.69
N LEU A 84 3.66 -13.14 -2.60
CA LEU A 84 2.59 -12.22 -2.29
C LEU A 84 3.12 -11.00 -1.54
N LEU A 85 2.49 -9.87 -1.78
CA LEU A 85 2.77 -8.63 -1.05
C LEU A 85 2.25 -8.79 0.37
N THR A 86 3.15 -8.73 1.34
CA THR A 86 2.78 -8.93 2.75
C THR A 86 2.63 -7.63 3.52
N SER A 87 3.33 -6.60 3.09
CA SER A 87 3.16 -5.29 3.71
C SER A 87 3.70 -4.21 2.80
N MET A 88 3.31 -2.98 3.10
CA MET A 88 3.88 -1.82 2.44
C MET A 88 4.02 -0.70 3.45
N GLU A 89 5.00 0.16 3.20
CA GLU A 89 5.20 1.38 3.97
C GLU A 89 5.15 2.54 2.99
N MET A 90 4.36 3.55 3.32
CA MET A 90 4.28 4.74 2.49
C MET A 90 4.73 5.93 3.33
N TYR A 91 5.71 6.65 2.82
CA TYR A 91 6.28 7.80 3.50
C TYR A 91 5.76 9.07 2.86
N PRO A 92 4.83 9.77 3.52
CA PRO A 92 4.27 10.98 2.90
C PRO A 92 5.27 12.12 2.86
N ASP A 93 6.28 12.07 3.73
CA ASP A 93 7.30 13.10 3.76
C ASP A 93 8.54 12.53 4.43
N LEU A 94 9.66 13.20 4.25
CA LEU A 94 10.89 12.80 4.89
C LEU A 94 10.83 13.08 6.38
N GLY A 95 11.37 12.15 7.15
CA GLY A 95 11.46 12.36 8.59
C GLY A 95 10.19 12.11 9.37
N VAL A 96 9.15 11.62 8.72
CA VAL A 96 7.93 11.27 9.42
C VAL A 96 7.74 9.77 9.39
N ASP A 97 6.95 9.26 10.34
CA ASP A 97 6.65 7.84 10.35
C ASP A 97 5.78 7.46 9.16
N PRO A 98 6.00 6.30 8.59
CA PRO A 98 5.20 5.87 7.44
C PRO A 98 3.83 5.39 7.85
N CYS A 99 2.94 5.32 6.86
CA CYS A 99 1.73 4.53 6.99
C CYS A 99 2.10 3.11 6.59
N GLU A 100 1.93 2.17 7.50
CA GLU A 100 2.24 0.77 7.26
C GLU A 100 0.96 0.00 7.11
N ILE A 101 0.88 -0.83 6.08
CA ILE A 101 -0.27 -1.68 5.86
C ILE A 101 0.23 -3.12 5.77
N TYR A 102 -0.33 -3.99 6.59
CA TYR A 102 -0.03 -5.42 6.57
C TYR A 102 -1.18 -6.15 5.94
N PHE A 103 -0.88 -6.91 4.90
CA PHE A 103 -1.88 -7.62 4.11
C PHE A 103 -1.88 -9.09 4.51
N SER A 104 -3.06 -9.63 4.75
CA SER A 104 -3.16 -11.05 5.12
C SER A 104 -4.48 -11.62 4.63
N GLU A 105 -4.66 -12.92 4.88
CA GLU A 105 -5.88 -13.64 4.50
C GLU A 105 -6.14 -13.52 3.02
N TYR A 106 -5.12 -13.82 2.25
CA TYR A 106 -5.23 -13.79 0.79
C TYR A 106 -6.19 -14.85 0.31
N GLU A 107 -6.96 -14.50 -0.70
CA GLU A 107 -7.93 -15.39 -1.29
C GLU A 107 -7.91 -15.22 -2.80
N SER A 108 -8.10 -16.31 -3.53
CA SER A 108 -8.16 -16.24 -4.98
C SER A 108 -9.56 -15.80 -5.38
N ILE A 109 -9.63 -14.68 -6.06
CA ILE A 109 -10.89 -14.10 -6.51
C ILE A 109 -10.75 -13.79 -7.99
N ASN A 110 -11.51 -14.49 -8.80
CA ASN A 110 -11.46 -14.32 -10.27
C ASN A 110 -10.04 -14.50 -10.81
N GLY A 111 -9.30 -15.45 -10.23
CA GLY A 111 -7.95 -15.73 -10.71
C GLY A 111 -6.88 -14.81 -10.16
N ARG A 112 -7.23 -13.91 -9.27
CA ARG A 112 -6.27 -13.02 -8.65
C ARG A 112 -6.22 -13.25 -7.16
N MET A 113 -5.01 -13.18 -6.58
CA MET A 113 -4.84 -13.29 -5.14
C MET A 113 -5.01 -11.91 -4.53
N LEU A 114 -6.02 -11.76 -3.67
CA LEU A 114 -6.32 -10.49 -3.03
C LEU A 114 -6.43 -10.69 -1.52
N PRO A 115 -5.93 -9.73 -0.73
CA PRO A 115 -6.02 -9.86 0.72
C PRO A 115 -7.41 -9.50 1.21
N ARG A 116 -7.86 -10.22 2.22
CA ARG A 116 -9.13 -9.90 2.88
C ARG A 116 -8.95 -9.05 4.12
N HIS A 117 -7.73 -8.98 4.64
CA HIS A 117 -7.48 -8.30 5.89
C HIS A 117 -6.30 -7.35 5.73
N LEU A 118 -6.50 -6.10 6.11
CA LEU A 118 -5.45 -5.08 6.14
C LEU A 118 -5.37 -4.53 7.55
N GLU A 119 -4.16 -4.54 8.11
CA GLU A 119 -3.92 -3.89 9.39
C GLU A 119 -3.08 -2.65 9.16
N ILE A 120 -3.51 -1.52 9.67
CA ILE A 120 -2.86 -0.24 9.44
C ILE A 120 -2.16 0.21 10.71
N ILE A 121 -0.88 0.51 10.60
CA ILE A 121 -0.06 0.95 11.71
C ILE A 121 0.60 2.27 11.33
N HIS A 122 0.61 3.20 12.27
CA HIS A 122 1.32 4.46 12.12
C HIS A 122 2.15 4.71 13.37
N GLY A 123 3.47 4.78 13.19
CA GLY A 123 4.37 4.84 14.32
C GLY A 123 4.27 3.55 15.10
N ASP A 124 4.01 3.64 16.39
CA ASP A 124 3.86 2.45 17.23
C ASP A 124 2.41 2.11 17.51
N THR A 125 1.48 2.75 16.81
CA THR A 125 0.06 2.64 17.11
C THR A 125 -0.69 1.96 15.99
N VAL A 126 -1.51 1.00 16.33
CA VAL A 126 -2.42 0.39 15.37
C VAL A 126 -3.53 1.41 15.12
N TYR A 127 -3.61 1.89 13.88
CA TYR A 127 -4.66 2.81 13.50
C TYR A 127 -6.00 2.09 13.37
N GLY A 128 -5.98 0.90 12.77
CA GLY A 128 -7.20 0.15 12.58
C GLY A 128 -7.00 -1.05 11.68
N GLU A 129 -8.12 -1.66 11.34
CA GLU A 129 -8.14 -2.82 10.46
C GLU A 129 -9.24 -2.63 9.43
N LEU A 130 -8.99 -3.16 8.24
CA LEU A 130 -9.99 -3.20 7.18
C LEU A 130 -10.21 -4.65 6.81
N LEU A 131 -11.48 -5.05 6.80
CA LEU A 131 -11.88 -6.38 6.35
C LEU A 131 -12.56 -6.20 5.00
N LEU A 132 -11.93 -6.71 3.95
CA LEU A 132 -12.45 -6.52 2.61
C LEU A 132 -13.36 -7.67 2.28
N LYS A 133 -14.64 -7.37 2.08
CA LYS A 133 -15.64 -8.41 1.87
C LYS A 133 -15.92 -8.65 0.40
N ASP A 134 -15.96 -7.57 -0.38
CA ASP A 134 -16.31 -7.66 -1.78
C ASP A 134 -15.28 -6.95 -2.61
N PHE A 135 -14.88 -7.60 -3.70
CA PHE A 135 -14.00 -6.99 -4.67
C PHE A 135 -14.75 -6.85 -5.98
N GLU A 136 -14.65 -5.69 -6.60
CA GLU A 136 -15.21 -5.47 -7.91
C GLU A 136 -14.10 -5.16 -8.88
N PHE A 137 -14.14 -5.84 -10.01
CA PHE A 137 -13.17 -5.61 -11.06
C PHE A 137 -13.89 -4.99 -12.24
N ASN A 138 -13.43 -3.81 -12.63
CA ASN A 138 -14.00 -3.15 -13.79
C ASN A 138 -13.22 -3.54 -15.01
N SER A 139 -13.84 -4.33 -15.88
CA SER A 139 -13.18 -4.72 -17.10
C SER A 139 -12.89 -3.54 -17.98
N ASN A 140 -13.57 -2.43 -17.77
CA ASN A 140 -13.31 -1.21 -18.50
C ASN A 140 -12.13 -0.45 -17.95
N GLY A 141 -11.51 -0.96 -16.92
CA GLY A 141 -10.32 -0.29 -16.49
C GLY A 141 -10.57 0.93 -15.68
N GLY A 142 -11.34 0.89 -14.75
CA GLY A 142 -11.22 1.94 -13.86
C GLY A 142 -12.37 2.74 -13.59
N THR A 143 -13.44 2.28 -13.89
CA THR A 143 -14.44 3.03 -13.37
C THR A 143 -14.59 2.70 -11.95
N GLU A 144 -14.55 2.89 -11.17
CA GLU A 144 -14.75 2.78 -9.84
C GLU A 144 -13.74 3.12 -9.14
#